data_94cdc77cc5d4601435f10e1ec55236ce
#
_entry.id   94cdc77cc5d4601435f10e1ec55236ce
#
_cell.length_a   1.000
_cell.length_b   1.000
_cell.length_c   1.000
_cell.angle_alpha   90.00
_cell.angle_beta   90.00
_cell.angle_gamma   90.00
#
_symmetry.space_group_name_H-M   'P 1'
#
loop_
_entity.id
_entity.type
_entity.pdbx_description
1 polymer ?
#
loop_
_entity_poly.entity_id
_entity_poly.type
_entity_poly.pdbx_seq_one_letter_code
_entity_poly.pdbx_strand_id
1 'polypeptide(L)'
;ERYGVDPAKMYADSGKVHDHARSLFVVARKMFEKDGYHITVVILLRDGKPIDFRELRPGEHGHKFLMMRRLAQQAQKIGADAAVLLSETWSAPANPAKPYMRAVDSPDRIELLTATAVSKDGDPLHLSAKILRDGKNVRLADTIEHVGGAHFTFAPLYEVWEKPIPKDWDQLPKGTDGVGEE
;
A
#
# COMPACT_ATOMS: atom_id res chain seq x y z
N GLU A 1 10.31 22.89 1.44
CA GLU A 1 11.68 22.76 0.86
C GLU A 1 12.55 21.67 1.52
N ARG A 2 12.10 21.05 2.63
CA ARG A 2 12.89 20.04 3.39
C ARG A 2 13.37 18.87 2.53
N TYR A 3 12.57 18.44 1.56
CA TYR A 3 12.86 17.27 0.71
C TYR A 3 13.24 17.65 -0.73
N GLY A 4 13.36 18.93 -1.05
CA GLY A 4 13.60 19.38 -2.43
C GLY A 4 12.48 18.98 -3.39
N VAL A 5 11.27 18.85 -2.88
CA VAL A 5 10.07 18.46 -3.64
C VAL A 5 9.16 19.68 -3.78
N ASP A 6 8.77 19.97 -5.00
CA ASP A 6 7.74 20.96 -5.29
C ASP A 6 6.36 20.32 -5.07
N PRO A 7 5.55 20.79 -4.10
CA PRO A 7 4.22 20.25 -3.86
C PRO A 7 3.32 20.25 -5.09
N ALA A 8 3.46 21.22 -5.98
CA ALA A 8 2.69 21.31 -7.22
C ALA A 8 3.03 20.19 -8.22
N LYS A 9 4.21 19.56 -8.07
CA LYS A 9 4.70 18.46 -8.93
C LYS A 9 4.66 17.09 -8.28
N MET A 10 4.01 16.97 -7.13
CA MET A 10 3.87 15.67 -6.45
C MET A 10 2.98 14.70 -7.21
N TYR A 11 2.05 15.22 -7.98
CA TYR A 11 1.09 14.45 -8.76
C TYR A 11 1.40 14.55 -10.26
N ALA A 12 1.07 13.49 -10.99
CA ALA A 12 1.25 13.49 -12.44
C ALA A 12 0.17 14.30 -13.16
N ASP A 13 0.55 15.01 -14.20
CA ASP A 13 -0.38 15.81 -15.01
C ASP A 13 -1.33 14.94 -15.86
N SER A 14 -0.98 13.67 -16.10
CA SER A 14 -1.76 12.74 -16.92
C SER A 14 -3.12 12.37 -16.33
N GLY A 15 -3.33 12.57 -15.03
CA GLY A 15 -4.53 12.11 -14.31
C GLY A 15 -4.65 10.59 -14.18
N LYS A 16 -3.67 9.80 -14.65
CA LYS A 16 -3.68 8.34 -14.52
C LYS A 16 -3.16 7.93 -13.15
N VAL A 17 -3.88 7.02 -12.46
CA VAL A 17 -3.51 6.57 -11.11
C VAL A 17 -2.12 5.96 -11.06
N HIS A 18 -1.70 5.22 -12.07
CA HIS A 18 -0.37 4.63 -12.15
C HIS A 18 0.73 5.70 -12.21
N ASP A 19 0.51 6.77 -12.97
CA ASP A 19 1.48 7.87 -13.08
C ASP A 19 1.54 8.67 -11.78
N HIS A 20 0.40 8.87 -11.11
CA HIS A 20 0.38 9.43 -9.76
C HIS A 20 1.18 8.56 -8.78
N ALA A 21 1.00 7.25 -8.81
CA ALA A 21 1.75 6.33 -7.94
C ALA A 21 3.26 6.43 -8.19
N ARG A 22 3.70 6.49 -9.45
CA ARG A 22 5.13 6.65 -9.80
C ARG A 22 5.68 7.97 -9.27
N SER A 23 4.97 9.08 -9.50
CA SER A 23 5.39 10.40 -9.02
C SER A 23 5.46 10.45 -7.50
N LEU A 24 4.43 9.95 -6.81
CA LEU A 24 4.38 9.89 -5.35
C LEU A 24 5.46 8.97 -4.77
N PHE A 25 5.78 7.86 -5.45
CA PHE A 25 6.84 6.96 -4.99
C PHE A 25 8.22 7.60 -5.08
N VAL A 26 8.49 8.39 -6.12
CA VAL A 26 9.75 9.19 -6.21
C VAL A 26 9.86 10.15 -5.03
N VAL A 27 8.76 10.81 -4.65
CA VAL A 27 8.71 11.69 -3.48
C VAL A 27 8.93 10.91 -2.19
N ALA A 28 8.23 9.79 -2.03
CA ALA A 28 8.36 8.93 -0.84
C ALA A 28 9.80 8.41 -0.66
N ARG A 29 10.49 8.04 -1.75
CA ARG A 29 11.91 7.65 -1.70
C ARG A 29 12.79 8.77 -1.15
N LYS A 30 12.64 10.00 -1.66
CA LYS A 30 13.40 11.17 -1.17
C LYS A 30 13.15 11.45 0.31
N MET A 31 11.89 11.35 0.74
CA MET A 31 11.52 11.53 2.15
C MET A 31 12.16 10.44 3.02
N PHE A 32 12.04 9.19 2.59
CA PHE A 32 12.60 8.04 3.29
C PHE A 32 14.12 8.12 3.41
N GLU A 33 14.83 8.42 2.32
CA GLU A 33 16.31 8.54 2.33
C GLU A 33 16.80 9.64 3.27
N LYS A 34 15.99 10.67 3.49
CA LYS A 34 16.33 11.76 4.41
C LYS A 34 15.96 11.46 5.86
N ASP A 35 14.81 10.87 6.10
CA ASP A 35 14.25 10.70 7.45
C ASP A 35 14.49 9.30 8.02
N GLY A 36 14.82 8.31 7.16
CA GLY A 36 15.05 6.92 7.54
C GLY A 36 13.77 6.11 7.79
N TYR A 37 12.61 6.71 7.57
CA TYR A 37 11.28 6.08 7.70
C TYR A 37 10.25 6.78 6.82
N HIS A 38 9.13 6.11 6.57
CA HIS A 38 7.98 6.66 5.88
C HIS A 38 6.67 6.28 6.60
N ILE A 39 5.82 7.27 6.85
CA ILE A 39 4.49 7.01 7.41
C ILE A 39 3.60 6.33 6.38
N THR A 40 2.65 5.52 6.84
CA THR A 40 1.65 4.94 5.94
C THR A 40 0.61 5.99 5.59
N VAL A 41 0.46 6.25 4.30
CA VAL A 41 -0.51 7.23 3.79
C VAL A 41 -1.32 6.65 2.64
N VAL A 42 -2.54 7.09 2.51
CA VAL A 42 -3.40 6.82 1.36
C VAL A 42 -3.88 8.12 0.75
N ILE A 43 -3.84 8.15 -0.56
CA ILE A 43 -4.40 9.22 -1.37
C ILE A 43 -5.60 8.65 -2.12
N LEU A 44 -6.77 9.25 -1.95
CA LEU A 44 -7.97 8.91 -2.72
C LEU A 44 -8.09 9.86 -3.90
N LEU A 45 -8.43 9.31 -5.07
CA LEU A 45 -8.60 10.07 -6.30
C LEU A 45 -10.01 9.89 -6.85
N ARG A 46 -10.47 10.90 -7.58
CA ARG A 46 -11.69 10.87 -8.38
C ARG A 46 -11.41 11.53 -9.72
N ASP A 47 -11.75 10.84 -10.82
CA ASP A 47 -11.48 11.34 -12.18
C ASP A 47 -10.02 11.77 -12.37
N GLY A 48 -9.08 10.98 -11.84
CA GLY A 48 -7.65 11.24 -11.91
C GLY A 48 -7.14 12.41 -11.05
N LYS A 49 -7.97 12.98 -10.18
CA LYS A 49 -7.59 14.10 -9.29
C LYS A 49 -7.55 13.64 -7.84
N PRO A 50 -6.47 13.94 -7.10
CA PRO A 50 -6.43 13.72 -5.66
C PRO A 50 -7.53 14.53 -4.95
N ILE A 51 -8.34 13.87 -4.12
CA ILE A 51 -9.46 14.50 -3.41
C ILE A 51 -9.41 14.30 -1.89
N ASP A 52 -8.63 13.33 -1.41
CA ASP A 52 -8.45 13.12 0.03
C ASP A 52 -7.06 12.54 0.28
N PHE A 53 -6.46 12.91 1.42
CA PHE A 53 -5.17 12.42 1.89
C PHE A 53 -5.31 12.01 3.35
N ARG A 54 -4.89 10.79 3.67
CA ARG A 54 -4.98 10.26 5.03
C ARG A 54 -3.72 9.55 5.46
N GLU A 55 -3.24 9.91 6.63
CA GLU A 55 -2.30 9.09 7.35
C GLU A 55 -3.04 7.88 7.95
N LEU A 56 -2.53 6.69 7.71
CA LEU A 56 -3.01 5.47 8.35
C LEU A 56 -2.03 5.07 9.44
N ARG A 57 -2.52 4.90 10.66
CA ARG A 57 -1.73 4.41 11.79
C ARG A 57 -2.18 2.99 12.10
N PRO A 58 -1.60 1.99 11.43
CA PRO A 58 -1.94 0.62 11.72
C PRO A 58 -1.49 0.28 13.15
N GLY A 59 -2.48 0.00 14.00
CA GLY A 59 -2.24 -0.66 15.27
C GLY A 59 -2.01 -2.17 15.08
N GLU A 60 -2.59 -2.98 15.95
CA GLU A 60 -2.56 -4.43 15.84
C GLU A 60 -3.27 -4.95 14.58
N HIS A 61 -3.04 -6.22 14.24
CA HIS A 61 -3.41 -6.84 12.96
C HIS A 61 -4.89 -6.64 12.55
N GLY A 62 -5.83 -6.73 13.50
CA GLY A 62 -7.26 -6.49 13.24
C GLY A 62 -7.57 -5.04 12.86
N HIS A 63 -6.77 -4.10 13.30
CA HIS A 63 -6.96 -2.69 12.99
C HIS A 63 -6.75 -2.36 11.50
N LYS A 64 -5.84 -3.06 10.80
CA LYS A 64 -5.61 -2.84 9.36
C LYS A 64 -6.88 -3.08 8.55
N PHE A 65 -7.58 -4.18 8.83
CA PHE A 65 -8.81 -4.51 8.12
C PHE A 65 -9.93 -3.51 8.39
N LEU A 66 -10.12 -3.12 9.66
CA LEU A 66 -11.09 -2.09 10.03
C LEU A 66 -10.77 -0.73 9.41
N MET A 67 -9.48 -0.37 9.35
CA MET A 67 -9.04 0.85 8.71
C MET A 67 -9.35 0.84 7.22
N MET A 68 -9.09 -0.27 6.52
CA MET A 68 -9.39 -0.39 5.10
C MET A 68 -10.90 -0.38 4.83
N ARG A 69 -11.73 -0.94 5.71
CA ARG A 69 -13.19 -0.81 5.63
C ARG A 69 -13.66 0.64 5.79
N ARG A 70 -13.13 1.35 6.77
CA ARG A 70 -13.44 2.78 6.98
C ARG A 70 -12.97 3.62 5.79
N LEU A 71 -11.81 3.30 5.23
CA LEU A 71 -11.31 3.95 4.02
C LEU A 71 -12.25 3.71 2.84
N ALA A 72 -12.71 2.47 2.66
CA ALA A 72 -13.66 2.12 1.58
C ALA A 72 -15.00 2.86 1.73
N GLN A 73 -15.54 2.94 2.94
CA GLN A 73 -16.75 3.74 3.23
C GLN A 73 -16.53 5.22 2.90
N GLN A 74 -15.37 5.76 3.24
CA GLN A 74 -15.02 7.13 2.90
C GLN A 74 -14.89 7.31 1.38
N ALA A 75 -14.19 6.40 0.70
CA ALA A 75 -14.05 6.40 -0.76
C ALA A 75 -15.42 6.40 -1.45
N GLN A 76 -16.34 5.55 -1.00
CA GLN A 76 -17.71 5.52 -1.51
C GLN A 76 -18.43 6.85 -1.27
N LYS A 77 -18.34 7.40 -0.05
CA LYS A 77 -19.01 8.65 0.32
C LYS A 77 -18.56 9.84 -0.52
N ILE A 78 -17.27 9.93 -0.85
CA ILE A 78 -16.72 11.05 -1.62
C ILE A 78 -16.64 10.75 -3.12
N GLY A 79 -17.06 9.55 -3.57
CA GLY A 79 -17.03 9.15 -4.97
C GLY A 79 -15.61 8.93 -5.50
N ALA A 80 -14.68 8.46 -4.66
CA ALA A 80 -13.34 8.10 -5.10
C ALA A 80 -13.37 6.83 -5.96
N ASP A 81 -12.67 6.85 -7.09
CA ASP A 81 -12.57 5.75 -8.06
C ASP A 81 -11.17 5.13 -8.12
N ALA A 82 -10.22 5.70 -7.39
CA ALA A 82 -8.87 5.17 -7.29
C ALA A 82 -8.23 5.54 -5.95
N ALA A 83 -7.19 4.78 -5.59
CA ALA A 83 -6.40 5.00 -4.39
C ALA A 83 -4.92 4.68 -4.64
N VAL A 84 -4.04 5.43 -4.00
CA VAL A 84 -2.60 5.14 -3.90
C VAL A 84 -2.25 4.99 -2.43
N LEU A 85 -1.74 3.83 -2.04
CA LEU A 85 -1.24 3.53 -0.71
C LEU A 85 0.29 3.54 -0.72
N LEU A 86 0.89 4.35 0.13
CA LEU A 86 2.33 4.40 0.38
C LEU A 86 2.60 3.86 1.78
N SER A 87 3.52 2.92 1.93
CA SER A 87 3.84 2.35 3.24
C SER A 87 5.22 1.69 3.28
N GLU A 88 5.74 1.53 4.48
CA GLU A 88 6.74 0.51 4.76
C GLU A 88 6.04 -0.82 5.02
N THR A 89 6.61 -1.90 4.53
CA THR A 89 6.04 -3.24 4.72
C THR A 89 7.13 -4.30 4.82
N TRP A 90 6.82 -5.38 5.53
CA TRP A 90 7.60 -6.60 5.52
C TRP A 90 7.10 -7.53 4.41
N SER A 91 8.03 -8.12 3.70
CA SER A 91 7.75 -9.17 2.72
C SER A 91 8.63 -10.37 3.02
N ALA A 92 8.10 -11.57 2.79
CA ALA A 92 8.84 -12.82 2.93
C ALA A 92 8.37 -13.83 1.87
N PRO A 93 9.23 -14.74 1.44
CA PRO A 93 8.81 -15.87 0.61
C PRO A 93 7.70 -16.67 1.31
N ALA A 94 6.73 -17.15 0.55
CA ALA A 94 5.74 -18.08 1.07
C ALA A 94 6.43 -19.35 1.57
N ASN A 95 6.07 -19.79 2.78
CA ASN A 95 6.57 -21.03 3.36
C ASN A 95 5.44 -22.08 3.38
N PRO A 96 5.47 -23.09 2.51
CA PRO A 96 4.43 -24.12 2.48
C PRO A 96 4.26 -24.89 3.78
N ALA A 97 5.35 -25.03 4.58
CA ALA A 97 5.31 -25.69 5.89
C ALA A 97 4.68 -24.81 6.99
N LYS A 98 4.60 -23.51 6.75
CA LYS A 98 4.04 -22.51 7.68
C LYS A 98 3.19 -21.49 6.93
N PRO A 99 2.06 -21.91 6.34
CA PRO A 99 1.26 -21.06 5.43
C PRO A 99 0.67 -19.81 6.11
N TYR A 100 0.57 -19.82 7.43
CA TYR A 100 0.02 -18.70 8.21
C TYR A 100 1.09 -17.81 8.86
N MET A 101 2.37 -18.08 8.60
CA MET A 101 3.44 -17.27 9.15
C MET A 101 3.39 -15.86 8.53
N ARG A 102 3.31 -14.85 9.39
CA ARG A 102 3.35 -13.46 8.93
C ARG A 102 4.76 -13.12 8.41
N ALA A 103 4.85 -12.25 7.42
CA ALA A 103 6.15 -11.83 6.88
C ALA A 103 7.08 -11.28 7.98
N VAL A 104 6.53 -10.54 8.96
CA VAL A 104 7.29 -9.96 10.07
C VAL A 104 7.94 -11.03 10.97
N ASP A 105 7.38 -12.23 11.03
CA ASP A 105 7.87 -13.35 11.84
C ASP A 105 8.82 -14.27 11.04
N SER A 106 8.98 -14.04 9.75
CA SER A 106 9.86 -14.84 8.90
C SER A 106 11.34 -14.47 9.11
N PRO A 107 12.25 -15.45 9.20
CA PRO A 107 13.69 -15.21 9.21
C PRO A 107 14.18 -14.62 7.88
N ASP A 108 13.49 -14.93 6.78
CA ASP A 108 13.84 -14.49 5.43
C ASP A 108 13.12 -13.20 5.01
N ARG A 109 12.57 -12.48 5.98
CA ARG A 109 11.86 -11.23 5.71
C ARG A 109 12.78 -10.16 5.17
N ILE A 110 12.22 -9.36 4.27
CA ILE A 110 12.84 -8.14 3.77
C ILE A 110 11.93 -6.95 4.06
N GLU A 111 12.53 -5.81 4.30
CA GLU A 111 11.83 -4.56 4.52
C GLU A 111 11.72 -3.81 3.18
N LEU A 112 10.55 -3.31 2.85
CA LEU A 112 10.25 -2.62 1.60
C LEU A 112 9.60 -1.27 1.87
N LEU A 113 9.99 -0.25 1.12
CA LEU A 113 9.14 0.90 0.84
C LEU A 113 8.27 0.54 -0.35
N THR A 114 6.96 0.75 -0.24
CA THR A 114 5.99 0.34 -1.27
C THR A 114 5.03 1.46 -1.63
N ALA A 115 4.59 1.46 -2.89
CA ALA A 115 3.41 2.19 -3.34
C ALA A 115 2.51 1.23 -4.11
N THR A 116 1.24 1.18 -3.75
CA THR A 116 0.24 0.38 -4.47
C THR A 116 -0.86 1.30 -4.95
N ALA A 117 -1.09 1.30 -6.26
CA ALA A 117 -2.20 1.97 -6.88
C ALA A 117 -3.29 0.98 -7.25
N VAL A 118 -4.51 1.26 -6.86
CA VAL A 118 -5.71 0.49 -7.23
C VAL A 118 -6.77 1.44 -7.76
N SER A 119 -7.59 0.97 -8.69
CA SER A 119 -8.69 1.76 -9.24
C SER A 119 -9.90 0.88 -9.52
N LYS A 120 -11.05 1.52 -9.65
CA LYS A 120 -12.29 0.87 -10.07
C LYS A 120 -12.09 0.15 -11.40
N ASP A 121 -11.43 0.83 -12.34
CA ASP A 121 -11.14 0.32 -13.68
C ASP A 121 -9.63 0.14 -13.86
N GLY A 122 -9.20 -1.00 -14.32
CA GLY A 122 -7.81 -1.30 -14.61
C GLY A 122 -7.10 -2.16 -13.56
N ASP A 123 -5.91 -2.59 -13.91
CA ASP A 123 -5.08 -3.45 -13.09
C ASP A 123 -4.36 -2.65 -12.01
N PRO A 124 -4.08 -3.24 -10.85
CA PRO A 124 -3.27 -2.59 -9.83
C PRO A 124 -1.82 -2.45 -10.28
N LEU A 125 -1.15 -1.40 -9.77
CA LEU A 125 0.28 -1.19 -9.93
C LEU A 125 0.96 -1.28 -8.56
N HIS A 126 2.05 -2.03 -8.50
CA HIS A 126 2.90 -2.12 -7.32
C HIS A 126 4.29 -1.59 -7.63
N LEU A 127 4.75 -0.66 -6.81
CA LEU A 127 6.12 -0.17 -6.81
C LEU A 127 6.75 -0.55 -5.47
N SER A 128 7.96 -1.06 -5.50
CA SER A 128 8.70 -1.42 -4.28
C SER A 128 10.17 -1.10 -4.41
N ALA A 129 10.79 -0.79 -3.27
CA ALA A 129 12.23 -0.66 -3.14
C ALA A 129 12.67 -1.30 -1.83
N LYS A 130 13.65 -2.19 -1.89
CA LYS A 130 14.21 -2.83 -0.68
C LYS A 130 14.92 -1.78 0.16
N ILE A 131 14.61 -1.78 1.45
CA ILE A 131 15.27 -0.97 2.44
C ILE A 131 16.53 -1.69 2.91
N LEU A 132 17.66 -1.03 2.76
CA LEU A 132 18.97 -1.55 3.14
C LEU A 132 19.46 -0.74 4.33
N ARG A 133 19.60 -1.41 5.49
CA ARG A 133 20.09 -0.80 6.73
C ARG A 133 21.50 -1.31 7.03
N ASP A 134 22.44 -0.37 7.17
CA ASP A 134 23.80 -0.63 7.57
C ASP A 134 24.15 0.30 8.75
N GLY A 135 23.98 -0.20 9.96
CA GLY A 135 24.07 0.60 11.16
C GLY A 135 23.09 1.77 11.16
N LYS A 136 23.62 3.00 11.16
CA LYS A 136 22.80 4.23 11.08
C LYS A 136 22.46 4.65 9.65
N ASN A 137 23.09 4.03 8.66
CA ASN A 137 22.87 4.38 7.27
C ASN A 137 21.66 3.59 6.72
N VAL A 138 20.74 4.31 6.11
CA VAL A 138 19.56 3.73 5.46
C VAL A 138 19.55 4.19 4.01
N ARG A 139 19.39 3.25 3.10
CA ARG A 139 19.28 3.52 1.66
C ARG A 139 18.24 2.63 1.03
N LEU A 140 17.76 3.01 -0.14
CA LEU A 140 16.82 2.23 -0.93
C LEU A 140 17.52 1.59 -2.12
N ALA A 141 17.22 0.33 -2.38
CA ALA A 141 17.57 -0.33 -3.63
C ALA A 141 16.77 0.27 -4.81
N ASP A 142 17.07 -0.21 -6.02
CA ASP A 142 16.33 0.20 -7.21
C ASP A 142 14.84 -0.12 -7.08
N THR A 143 14.02 0.69 -7.76
CA THR A 143 12.57 0.48 -7.79
C THR A 143 12.25 -0.72 -8.68
N ILE A 144 11.41 -1.62 -8.15
CA ILE A 144 10.79 -2.70 -8.91
C ILE A 144 9.33 -2.32 -9.14
N GLU A 145 8.87 -2.47 -10.38
CA GLU A 145 7.50 -2.20 -10.78
C GLU A 145 6.83 -3.49 -11.25
N HIS A 146 5.59 -3.72 -10.80
CA HIS A 146 4.76 -4.85 -11.20
C HIS A 146 3.30 -4.41 -11.40
N VAL A 147 2.69 -4.85 -12.49
CA VAL A 147 1.28 -4.61 -12.81
C VAL A 147 0.50 -5.91 -12.62
N GLY A 148 -0.65 -5.83 -11.99
CA GLY A 148 -1.50 -6.97 -11.65
C GLY A 148 -1.31 -7.46 -10.21
N GLY A 149 -2.09 -8.46 -9.78
CA GLY A 149 -1.91 -9.15 -8.51
C GLY A 149 -2.12 -8.28 -7.27
N ALA A 150 -3.25 -7.61 -7.13
CA ALA A 150 -3.53 -6.81 -5.93
C ALA A 150 -3.60 -7.68 -4.66
N HIS A 151 -3.24 -7.09 -3.53
CA HIS A 151 -3.30 -7.74 -2.23
C HIS A 151 -4.74 -7.68 -1.65
N PHE A 152 -5.17 -8.73 -0.94
CA PHE A 152 -6.50 -8.83 -0.31
C PHE A 152 -6.86 -7.65 0.61
N THR A 153 -5.86 -6.92 1.12
CA THR A 153 -6.05 -5.69 1.91
C THR A 153 -6.94 -4.67 1.19
N PHE A 154 -6.99 -4.69 -0.15
CA PHE A 154 -7.80 -3.80 -0.96
C PHE A 154 -9.23 -4.33 -1.22
N ALA A 155 -9.57 -5.53 -0.75
CA ALA A 155 -10.90 -6.10 -0.94
C ALA A 155 -12.05 -5.14 -0.57
N PRO A 156 -12.01 -4.40 0.56
CA PRO A 156 -13.07 -3.45 0.90
C PRO A 156 -13.25 -2.32 -0.14
N LEU A 157 -12.17 -1.86 -0.78
CA LEU A 157 -12.26 -0.88 -1.87
C LEU A 157 -12.89 -1.50 -3.11
N TYR A 158 -12.51 -2.74 -3.45
CA TYR A 158 -13.10 -3.47 -4.59
C TYR A 158 -14.59 -3.69 -4.39
N GLU A 159 -15.03 -4.03 -3.16
CA GLU A 159 -16.45 -4.18 -2.82
C GLU A 159 -17.24 -2.90 -3.09
N VAL A 160 -16.78 -1.74 -2.59
CA VAL A 160 -17.50 -0.46 -2.78
C VAL A 160 -17.45 0.06 -4.21
N TRP A 161 -16.47 -0.38 -5.00
CA TRP A 161 -16.38 -0.07 -6.43
C TRP A 161 -17.12 -1.09 -7.30
N GLU A 162 -17.72 -2.13 -6.72
CA GLU A 162 -18.35 -3.24 -7.44
C GLU A 162 -17.37 -3.93 -8.40
N LYS A 163 -16.09 -3.91 -8.05
CA LYS A 163 -15.02 -4.54 -8.81
C LYS A 163 -14.89 -6.01 -8.40
N PRO A 164 -14.77 -6.94 -9.35
CA PRO A 164 -14.58 -8.35 -9.03
C PRO A 164 -13.37 -8.58 -8.13
N ILE A 165 -13.57 -9.31 -7.04
CA ILE A 165 -12.46 -9.75 -6.17
C ILE A 165 -11.76 -10.92 -6.88
N PRO A 166 -10.42 -10.89 -7.01
CA PRO A 166 -9.66 -11.99 -7.58
C PRO A 166 -9.94 -13.32 -6.86
N LYS A 167 -10.14 -14.39 -7.61
CA LYS A 167 -10.50 -15.71 -7.04
C LYS A 167 -9.44 -16.30 -6.12
N ASP A 168 -8.19 -15.97 -6.33
CA ASP A 168 -7.06 -16.37 -5.47
C ASP A 168 -7.10 -15.73 -4.09
N TRP A 169 -7.84 -14.64 -3.90
CA TRP A 169 -8.05 -14.05 -2.59
C TRP A 169 -8.96 -14.88 -1.68
N ASP A 170 -9.86 -15.69 -2.25
CA ASP A 170 -10.70 -16.62 -1.50
C ASP A 170 -9.89 -17.80 -0.95
N GLN A 171 -8.72 -18.08 -1.51
CA GLN A 171 -7.81 -19.16 -1.09
C GLN A 171 -6.84 -18.71 0.00
N LEU A 172 -6.74 -17.42 0.26
CA LEU A 172 -6.01 -16.95 1.41
C LEU A 172 -6.71 -17.42 2.67
N PRO A 173 -5.96 -17.93 3.66
CA PRO A 173 -6.56 -18.39 4.90
C PRO A 173 -7.44 -17.25 5.43
N LYS A 174 -8.73 -17.50 5.51
CA LYS A 174 -9.64 -16.64 6.26
C LYS A 174 -9.01 -16.55 7.63
N GLY A 175 -8.48 -15.37 7.99
CA GLY A 175 -7.87 -15.20 9.28
C GLY A 175 -8.82 -15.83 10.29
N THR A 176 -8.38 -16.87 10.93
CA THR A 176 -9.09 -17.40 12.08
C THR A 176 -9.20 -16.20 12.99
N ASP A 177 -10.39 -15.66 13.11
CA ASP A 177 -10.75 -14.76 14.20
C ASP A 177 -10.33 -15.52 15.44
N GLY A 178 -9.14 -15.19 15.94
CA GLY A 178 -8.66 -15.70 17.20
C GLY A 178 -9.49 -15.08 18.33
N VAL A 179 -10.76 -15.38 18.33
CA VAL A 179 -11.57 -15.36 19.54
C VAL A 179 -11.24 -16.67 20.22
N GLY A 180 -10.10 -16.70 20.89
CA GLY A 180 -9.87 -17.64 21.97
C GLY A 180 -10.89 -17.31 23.03
N GLU A 181 -11.92 -18.13 23.11
CA GLU A 181 -12.66 -18.34 24.35
C GLU A 181 -11.66 -18.93 25.34
N GLU A 182 -11.30 -18.13 26.34
CA GLU A 182 -11.16 -18.57 27.73
C GLU A 182 -11.04 -17.34 28.62
#